data_e806ef30129485e3c11bf0156f744f04
#
_entry.id   e806ef30129485e3c11bf0156f744f04
#
_cell.length_a   1.000
_cell.length_b   1.000
_cell.length_c   1.000
_cell.angle_alpha   90.00
_cell.angle_beta   90.00
_cell.angle_gamma   90.00
#
_symmetry.space_group_name_H-M   'P 1'
#
loop_
_entity.id
_entity.type
_entity.pdbx_description
1 polymer ?
#
loop_
_entity_poly.entity_id
_entity_poly.type
_entity_poly.pdbx_seq_one_letter_code
_entity_poly.pdbx_strand_id
1 'polypeptide(L)'
;MSNICEEKMELPAEHERNVFGQFDEHVKKLERALGVTVISRDGQIKILGPRPSCDQAVKILKEFLELSQRGNTITQQNVNYALSLAMEERTSAITEIDKDCICHTLSGRPIKPKTLGQKTYVDEIRKKMIVFGMGPAGTGKTYLAMAMAITAFKNDEAFKAGPGAAGTAAVSLRRRTWNT
;
A
#
# COMPACT_ATOMS: atom_id res chain seq x y z
N MET A 1 -17.65 -31.97 4.69
CA MET A 1 -16.77 -32.18 3.51
C MET A 1 -16.13 -30.85 3.21
N SER A 2 -14.86 -30.71 3.49
CA SER A 2 -14.11 -29.48 3.19
C SER A 2 -13.96 -29.36 1.66
N ASN A 3 -14.68 -28.40 1.06
CA ASN A 3 -14.51 -28.04 -0.36
C ASN A 3 -13.11 -27.44 -0.55
N ILE A 4 -12.13 -28.29 -0.84
CA ILE A 4 -10.80 -27.82 -1.29
C ILE A 4 -10.98 -27.32 -2.71
N CYS A 5 -10.73 -26.05 -2.91
CA CYS A 5 -10.72 -25.40 -4.22
C CYS A 5 -9.28 -25.40 -4.76
N GLU A 6 -9.14 -25.56 -6.07
CA GLU A 6 -7.89 -25.33 -6.79
C GLU A 6 -8.10 -24.13 -7.73
N GLU A 7 -7.34 -23.05 -7.50
CA GLU A 7 -7.30 -21.89 -8.37
C GLU A 7 -5.94 -21.81 -9.06
N LYS A 8 -5.94 -21.38 -10.32
CA LYS A 8 -4.72 -21.23 -11.12
C LYS A 8 -4.55 -19.80 -11.59
N MET A 9 -3.31 -19.31 -11.56
CA MET A 9 -2.94 -18.04 -12.16
C MET A 9 -1.59 -18.14 -12.85
N GLU A 10 -1.38 -17.30 -13.85
CA GLU A 10 -0.09 -17.17 -14.53
C GLU A 10 0.79 -16.19 -13.75
N LEU A 11 2.05 -16.56 -13.54
CA LEU A 11 3.08 -15.69 -12.98
C LEU A 11 4.34 -15.81 -13.85
N PRO A 12 4.66 -14.78 -14.65
CA PRO A 12 5.89 -14.79 -15.45
C PRO A 12 7.13 -14.93 -14.55
N ALA A 13 8.08 -15.76 -14.98
CA ALA A 13 9.27 -16.09 -14.19
C ALA A 13 10.10 -14.85 -13.78
N GLU A 14 10.08 -13.80 -14.59
CA GLU A 14 10.75 -12.51 -14.30
C GLU A 14 10.20 -11.79 -13.06
N HIS A 15 8.93 -12.01 -12.71
CA HIS A 15 8.27 -11.40 -11.56
C HIS A 15 8.23 -12.33 -10.34
N GLU A 16 8.50 -13.63 -10.51
CA GLU A 16 8.36 -14.64 -9.45
C GLU A 16 9.20 -14.27 -8.21
N ARG A 17 10.46 -13.92 -8.41
CA ARG A 17 11.36 -13.54 -7.31
C ARG A 17 10.86 -12.33 -6.51
N ASN A 18 10.26 -11.35 -7.18
CA ASN A 18 9.74 -10.15 -6.54
C ASN A 18 8.43 -10.43 -5.81
N VAL A 19 7.55 -11.23 -6.40
CA VAL A 19 6.24 -11.61 -5.81
C VAL A 19 6.44 -12.55 -4.62
N PHE A 20 7.30 -13.55 -4.74
CA PHE A 20 7.52 -14.57 -3.70
C PHE A 20 8.43 -14.09 -2.57
N GLY A 21 9.31 -13.10 -2.87
CA GLY A 21 10.31 -12.62 -1.93
C GLY A 21 11.52 -13.57 -1.82
N GLN A 22 12.48 -13.20 -0.99
CA GLN A 22 13.63 -14.06 -0.72
C GLN A 22 13.18 -15.32 0.04
N PHE A 23 13.61 -16.50 -0.46
CA PHE A 23 13.24 -17.79 0.13
C PHE A 23 11.72 -18.01 0.29
N ASP A 24 10.92 -17.44 -0.61
CA ASP A 24 9.45 -17.54 -0.64
C ASP A 24 8.77 -16.98 0.63
N GLU A 25 9.42 -16.03 1.31
CA GLU A 25 8.95 -15.49 2.58
C GLU A 25 7.55 -14.84 2.49
N HIS A 26 7.24 -14.19 1.35
CA HIS A 26 5.94 -13.57 1.12
C HIS A 26 4.85 -14.62 0.98
N VAL A 27 5.11 -15.65 0.17
CA VAL A 27 4.16 -16.76 -0.07
C VAL A 27 3.94 -17.58 1.19
N LYS A 28 5.01 -17.98 1.89
CA LYS A 28 4.91 -18.71 3.16
C LYS A 28 4.07 -17.97 4.21
N LYS A 29 4.18 -16.64 4.23
CA LYS A 29 3.37 -15.82 5.13
C LYS A 29 1.91 -15.79 4.72
N LEU A 30 1.65 -15.69 3.42
CA LEU A 30 0.31 -15.72 2.84
C LEU A 30 -0.36 -17.08 3.09
N GLU A 31 0.36 -18.20 2.87
CA GLU A 31 -0.10 -19.55 3.16
C GLU A 31 -0.54 -19.73 4.63
N ARG A 32 0.31 -19.27 5.56
CA ARG A 32 0.01 -19.36 6.99
C ARG A 32 -1.19 -18.51 7.42
N ALA A 33 -1.31 -17.30 6.84
CA ALA A 33 -2.37 -16.37 7.23
C ALA A 33 -3.74 -16.75 6.66
N LEU A 34 -3.78 -17.25 5.43
CA LEU A 34 -5.02 -17.61 4.73
C LEU A 34 -5.37 -19.10 4.80
N GLY A 35 -4.44 -19.95 5.30
CA GLY A 35 -4.64 -21.38 5.34
C GLY A 35 -4.73 -22.04 3.96
N VAL A 36 -3.93 -21.55 3.01
CA VAL A 36 -3.81 -22.07 1.65
C VAL A 36 -2.43 -22.67 1.39
N THR A 37 -2.31 -23.48 0.35
CA THR A 37 -1.02 -23.97 -0.15
C THR A 37 -0.80 -23.42 -1.55
N VAL A 38 0.37 -22.86 -1.82
CA VAL A 38 0.74 -22.24 -3.09
C VAL A 38 1.87 -23.05 -3.73
N ILE A 39 1.64 -23.53 -4.95
CA ILE A 39 2.60 -24.35 -5.70
C ILE A 39 2.91 -23.60 -7.00
N SER A 40 4.18 -23.24 -7.21
CA SER A 40 4.65 -22.68 -8.48
C SER A 40 5.28 -23.76 -9.34
N ARG A 41 4.86 -23.85 -10.62
CA ARG A 41 5.47 -24.69 -11.65
C ARG A 41 5.32 -24.05 -13.02
N ASP A 42 6.42 -23.98 -13.76
CA ASP A 42 6.44 -23.59 -15.18
C ASP A 42 5.71 -22.26 -15.48
N GLY A 43 5.88 -21.25 -14.61
CA GLY A 43 5.22 -19.96 -14.77
C GLY A 43 3.72 -19.95 -14.41
N GLN A 44 3.23 -21.03 -13.80
CA GLN A 44 1.87 -21.14 -13.27
C GLN A 44 1.89 -21.35 -11.77
N ILE A 45 1.00 -20.63 -11.08
CA ILE A 45 0.74 -20.82 -9.65
C ILE A 45 -0.57 -21.57 -9.49
N LYS A 46 -0.54 -22.61 -8.67
CA LYS A 46 -1.73 -23.33 -8.17
C LYS A 46 -1.91 -23.00 -6.71
N ILE A 47 -3.12 -22.63 -6.34
CA ILE A 47 -3.50 -22.29 -4.97
C ILE A 47 -4.56 -23.29 -4.53
N LEU A 48 -4.28 -24.00 -3.43
CA LEU A 48 -5.13 -25.04 -2.87
C LEU A 48 -5.59 -24.64 -1.47
N GLY A 49 -6.90 -24.74 -1.20
CA GLY A 49 -7.44 -24.41 0.12
C GLY A 49 -8.95 -24.20 0.12
N PRO A 50 -9.51 -23.67 1.21
CA PRO A 50 -10.92 -23.27 1.25
C PRO A 50 -11.21 -22.20 0.21
N ARG A 51 -12.35 -22.29 -0.48
CA ARG A 51 -12.70 -21.38 -1.57
C ARG A 51 -12.54 -19.88 -1.24
N PRO A 52 -13.06 -19.37 -0.12
CA PRO A 52 -12.90 -17.97 0.24
C PRO A 52 -11.43 -17.55 0.39
N SER A 53 -10.60 -18.43 0.97
CA SER A 53 -9.16 -18.18 1.15
C SER A 53 -8.40 -18.22 -0.19
N CYS A 54 -8.78 -19.13 -1.10
CA CYS A 54 -8.19 -19.17 -2.43
C CYS A 54 -8.50 -17.91 -3.21
N ASP A 55 -9.75 -17.43 -3.20
CA ASP A 55 -10.16 -16.19 -3.88
C ASP A 55 -9.36 -14.98 -3.35
N GLN A 56 -9.17 -14.90 -2.03
CA GLN A 56 -8.35 -13.84 -1.41
C GLN A 56 -6.87 -13.96 -1.80
N ALA A 57 -6.30 -15.16 -1.77
CA ALA A 57 -4.91 -15.38 -2.15
C ALA A 57 -4.65 -15.01 -3.63
N VAL A 58 -5.56 -15.39 -4.54
CA VAL A 58 -5.50 -15.02 -5.96
C VAL A 58 -5.53 -13.51 -6.13
N LYS A 59 -6.42 -12.79 -5.42
CA LYS A 59 -6.50 -11.33 -5.48
C LYS A 59 -5.19 -10.68 -5.04
N ILE A 60 -4.64 -11.10 -3.90
CA ILE A 60 -3.37 -10.56 -3.38
C ILE A 60 -2.22 -10.81 -4.34
N LEU A 61 -2.09 -12.04 -4.86
CA LEU A 61 -1.01 -12.39 -5.79
C LEU A 61 -1.13 -11.64 -7.13
N LYS A 62 -2.35 -11.41 -7.63
CA LYS A 62 -2.57 -10.56 -8.82
C LYS A 62 -2.14 -9.12 -8.57
N GLU A 63 -2.48 -8.55 -7.42
CA GLU A 63 -2.04 -7.20 -7.05
C GLU A 63 -0.52 -7.08 -6.92
N PHE A 64 0.13 -8.10 -6.35
CA PHE A 64 1.59 -8.15 -6.28
C PHE A 64 2.22 -8.27 -7.68
N LEU A 65 1.63 -9.06 -8.57
CA LEU A 65 2.08 -9.14 -9.95
C LEU A 65 1.96 -7.78 -10.66
N GLU A 66 0.84 -7.07 -10.52
CA GLU A 66 0.67 -5.73 -11.09
C GLU A 66 1.70 -4.73 -10.53
N LEU A 67 1.97 -4.76 -9.22
CA LEU A 67 3.00 -3.94 -8.60
C LEU A 67 4.38 -4.24 -9.17
N SER A 68 4.70 -5.52 -9.33
CA SER A 68 5.97 -5.98 -9.90
C SER A 68 6.12 -5.57 -11.37
N GLN A 69 5.06 -5.67 -12.18
CA GLN A 69 5.05 -5.22 -13.59
C GLN A 69 5.26 -3.71 -13.72
N ARG A 70 4.86 -2.92 -12.72
CA ARG A 70 5.14 -1.47 -12.66
C ARG A 70 6.55 -1.14 -12.15
N GLY A 71 7.40 -2.15 -11.93
CA GLY A 71 8.77 -1.98 -11.45
C GLY A 71 8.88 -1.72 -9.95
N ASN A 72 7.81 -1.92 -9.16
CA ASN A 72 7.86 -1.75 -7.71
C ASN A 72 8.38 -3.01 -7.04
N THR A 73 9.22 -2.84 -6.01
CA THR A 73 9.66 -3.94 -5.16
C THR A 73 8.61 -4.23 -4.09
N ILE A 74 8.20 -5.50 -3.99
CA ILE A 74 7.27 -5.95 -2.95
C ILE A 74 8.05 -6.12 -1.66
N THR A 75 7.57 -5.48 -0.59
CA THR A 75 8.18 -5.50 0.73
C THR A 75 7.31 -6.28 1.72
N GLN A 76 7.89 -6.72 2.84
CA GLN A 76 7.15 -7.33 3.94
C GLN A 76 6.00 -6.45 4.46
N GLN A 77 6.15 -5.11 4.36
CA GLN A 77 5.08 -4.18 4.72
C GLN A 77 3.89 -4.29 3.77
N ASN A 78 4.14 -4.43 2.46
CA ASN A 78 3.09 -4.64 1.47
C ASN A 78 2.33 -5.96 1.75
N VAL A 79 3.07 -7.03 2.06
CA VAL A 79 2.47 -8.34 2.39
C VAL A 79 1.60 -8.26 3.65
N ASN A 80 2.12 -7.67 4.73
CA ASN A 80 1.36 -7.49 5.97
C ASN A 80 0.08 -6.69 5.74
N TYR A 81 0.19 -5.64 4.94
CA TYR A 81 -0.92 -4.77 4.62
C TYR A 81 -1.97 -5.48 3.76
N ALA A 82 -1.53 -6.24 2.73
CA ALA A 82 -2.43 -7.03 1.90
C ALA A 82 -3.22 -8.05 2.73
N LEU A 83 -2.53 -8.73 3.67
CA LEU A 83 -3.17 -9.68 4.57
C LEU A 83 -4.18 -9.03 5.50
N SER A 84 -3.86 -7.85 6.07
CA SER A 84 -4.82 -7.13 6.92
C SER A 84 -6.07 -6.70 6.15
N LEU A 85 -5.91 -6.26 4.91
CA LEU A 85 -7.03 -5.90 4.04
C LEU A 85 -7.85 -7.10 3.59
N ALA A 86 -7.21 -8.25 3.34
CA ALA A 86 -7.92 -9.48 3.01
C ALA A 86 -8.82 -9.93 4.16
N MET A 87 -8.35 -9.78 5.39
CA MET A 87 -9.15 -10.03 6.59
C MET A 87 -10.33 -9.05 6.73
N GLU A 88 -10.20 -7.83 6.17
CA GLU A 88 -11.24 -6.81 6.17
C GLU A 88 -12.08 -6.76 4.88
N GLU A 89 -11.92 -7.74 3.97
CA GLU A 89 -12.56 -7.79 2.63
C GLU A 89 -12.27 -6.57 1.72
N ARG A 90 -11.13 -5.89 1.91
CA ARG A 90 -10.76 -4.66 1.22
C ARG A 90 -9.51 -4.78 0.35
N THR A 91 -9.33 -5.90 -0.34
CA THR A 91 -8.09 -6.20 -1.11
C THR A 91 -7.77 -5.21 -2.24
N SER A 92 -8.76 -4.57 -2.84
CA SER A 92 -8.57 -3.65 -3.99
C SER A 92 -7.87 -2.33 -3.66
N ALA A 93 -7.73 -2.00 -2.36
CA ALA A 93 -7.15 -0.72 -1.94
C ALA A 93 -5.63 -0.58 -2.18
N ILE A 94 -4.91 -1.69 -2.39
CA ILE A 94 -3.43 -1.66 -2.53
C ILE A 94 -3.01 -1.03 -3.84
N THR A 95 -3.64 -1.40 -4.94
CA THR A 95 -3.34 -0.85 -6.28
C THR A 95 -3.66 0.64 -6.38
N GLU A 96 -4.68 1.11 -5.67
CA GLU A 96 -5.01 2.53 -5.59
C GLU A 96 -3.96 3.33 -4.79
N ILE A 97 -3.44 2.74 -3.70
CA ILE A 97 -2.39 3.38 -2.88
C ILE A 97 -1.10 3.55 -3.69
N ASP A 98 -0.73 2.54 -4.49
CA ASP A 98 0.51 2.60 -5.29
C ASP A 98 0.47 3.65 -6.40
N LYS A 99 -0.70 3.96 -6.94
CA LYS A 99 -0.88 5.02 -7.95
C LYS A 99 -0.73 6.43 -7.37
N ASP A 100 -0.86 6.60 -6.07
CA ASP A 100 -0.89 7.88 -5.39
C ASP A 100 0.52 8.40 -5.05
N CYS A 101 1.22 8.93 -6.05
CA CYS A 101 2.50 9.59 -5.85
C CYS A 101 2.28 11.03 -5.33
N ILE A 102 2.80 11.34 -4.13
CA ILE A 102 2.72 12.67 -3.53
C ILE A 102 3.77 13.59 -4.17
N CYS A 103 5.02 13.18 -4.16
CA CYS A 103 6.14 13.89 -4.78
C CYS A 103 7.33 12.93 -4.97
N HIS A 104 8.43 13.46 -5.52
CA HIS A 104 9.68 12.73 -5.66
C HIS A 104 10.76 13.34 -4.76
N THR A 105 11.62 12.50 -4.21
CA THR A 105 12.84 12.94 -3.50
C THR A 105 13.83 13.57 -4.48
N LEU A 106 14.88 14.22 -3.98
CA LEU A 106 15.98 14.74 -4.82
C LEU A 106 16.68 13.64 -5.63
N SER A 107 16.67 12.40 -5.17
CA SER A 107 17.18 11.23 -5.89
C SER A 107 16.17 10.60 -6.85
N GLY A 108 15.03 11.24 -7.12
CA GLY A 108 14.00 10.78 -8.04
C GLY A 108 13.09 9.67 -7.49
N ARG A 109 13.23 9.26 -6.23
CA ARG A 109 12.38 8.22 -5.64
C ARG A 109 10.99 8.75 -5.31
N PRO A 110 9.90 8.08 -5.73
CA PRO A 110 8.55 8.52 -5.42
C PRO A 110 8.23 8.37 -3.92
N ILE A 111 7.57 9.36 -3.35
CA ILE A 111 7.00 9.32 -2.02
C ILE A 111 5.51 9.01 -2.17
N LYS A 112 5.10 7.87 -1.63
CA LYS A 112 3.74 7.33 -1.71
C LYS A 112 3.24 6.92 -0.32
N PRO A 113 1.93 6.94 -0.05
CA PRO A 113 1.37 6.23 1.09
C PRO A 113 1.70 4.73 0.99
N LYS A 114 1.98 4.08 2.09
CA LYS A 114 2.28 2.63 2.14
C LYS A 114 1.20 1.82 2.84
N THR A 115 0.26 2.48 3.49
CA THR A 115 -0.86 1.85 4.21
C THR A 115 -2.15 2.61 3.98
N LEU A 116 -3.30 1.97 4.23
CA LEU A 116 -4.61 2.63 4.10
C LEU A 116 -4.72 3.85 5.03
N GLY A 117 -4.27 3.74 6.27
CA GLY A 117 -4.26 4.86 7.21
C GLY A 117 -3.41 6.04 6.71
N GLN A 118 -2.26 5.77 6.08
CA GLN A 118 -1.44 6.80 5.43
C GLN A 118 -2.16 7.39 4.20
N LYS A 119 -2.82 6.58 3.39
CA LYS A 119 -3.62 7.03 2.24
C LYS A 119 -4.77 7.93 2.70
N THR A 120 -5.53 7.49 3.69
CA THR A 120 -6.61 8.29 4.29
C THR A 120 -6.08 9.62 4.81
N TYR A 121 -4.92 9.62 5.50
CA TYR A 121 -4.29 10.82 6.02
C TYR A 121 -3.91 11.80 4.90
N VAL A 122 -3.31 11.31 3.82
CA VAL A 122 -2.95 12.13 2.65
C VAL A 122 -4.20 12.68 1.96
N ASP A 123 -5.24 11.87 1.79
CA ASP A 123 -6.50 12.30 1.16
C ASP A 123 -7.23 13.36 2.00
N GLU A 124 -7.21 13.23 3.32
CA GLU A 124 -7.78 14.24 4.21
C GLU A 124 -7.00 15.55 4.17
N ILE A 125 -5.65 15.50 4.09
CA ILE A 125 -4.81 16.71 3.91
C ILE A 125 -5.17 17.43 2.60
N ARG A 126 -5.48 16.70 1.53
CA ARG A 126 -5.89 17.30 0.25
C ARG A 126 -7.25 17.98 0.30
N LYS A 127 -8.14 17.48 1.15
CA LYS A 127 -9.55 17.92 1.19
C LYS A 127 -9.85 18.94 2.27
N LYS A 128 -9.13 18.87 3.40
CA LYS A 128 -9.44 19.62 4.62
C LYS A 128 -8.45 20.74 4.86
N MET A 129 -8.91 21.84 5.46
CA MET A 129 -8.07 22.95 5.85
C MET A 129 -7.09 22.61 6.99
N ILE A 130 -7.53 21.80 7.93
CA ILE A 130 -6.76 21.39 9.10
C ILE A 130 -6.95 19.89 9.28
N VAL A 131 -5.86 19.15 9.43
CA VAL A 131 -5.85 17.71 9.68
C VAL A 131 -4.90 17.39 10.82
N PHE A 132 -5.36 16.58 11.79
CA PHE A 132 -4.57 16.06 12.89
C PHE A 132 -4.31 14.58 12.69
N GLY A 133 -3.04 14.21 12.48
CA GLY A 133 -2.63 12.82 12.41
C GLY A 133 -2.24 12.29 13.79
N MET A 134 -3.08 11.45 14.40
CA MET A 134 -2.79 10.79 15.67
C MET A 134 -2.42 9.32 15.44
N GLY A 135 -1.48 8.80 16.22
CA GLY A 135 -1.07 7.40 16.16
C GLY A 135 0.34 7.16 16.70
N PRO A 136 0.80 5.90 16.77
CA PRO A 136 2.10 5.51 17.31
C PRO A 136 3.28 6.19 16.62
N ALA A 137 4.41 6.31 17.29
CA ALA A 137 5.65 6.79 16.69
C ALA A 137 6.09 5.87 15.50
N GLY A 138 6.81 6.42 14.55
CA GLY A 138 7.33 5.66 13.39
C GLY A 138 6.32 5.35 12.29
N THR A 139 5.05 5.73 12.39
CA THR A 139 4.02 5.46 11.37
C THR A 139 4.04 6.41 10.16
N GLY A 140 5.05 7.27 10.04
CA GLY A 140 5.26 8.14 8.90
C GLY A 140 4.43 9.43 8.85
N LYS A 141 3.71 9.79 9.92
CA LYS A 141 2.84 10.98 9.96
C LYS A 141 3.56 12.28 9.57
N THR A 142 4.64 12.60 10.26
CA THR A 142 5.44 13.80 9.98
C THR A 142 6.07 13.75 8.59
N TYR A 143 6.56 12.60 8.17
CA TYR A 143 7.17 12.41 6.85
C TYR A 143 6.17 12.70 5.72
N LEU A 144 4.96 12.16 5.80
CA LEU A 144 3.91 12.41 4.81
C LEU A 144 3.39 13.85 4.87
N ALA A 145 3.26 14.43 6.07
CA ALA A 145 2.91 15.84 6.24
C ALA A 145 3.91 16.75 5.53
N MET A 146 5.22 16.52 5.69
CA MET A 146 6.28 17.27 5.01
C MET A 146 6.24 17.06 3.50
N ALA A 147 6.02 15.84 3.01
CA ALA A 147 5.87 15.58 1.58
C ALA A 147 4.69 16.36 0.97
N MET A 148 3.55 16.37 1.67
CA MET A 148 2.38 17.15 1.26
C MET A 148 2.64 18.66 1.30
N ALA A 149 3.39 19.13 2.31
CA ALA A 149 3.81 20.52 2.43
C ALA A 149 4.66 20.98 1.24
N ILE A 150 5.66 20.18 0.89
CA ILE A 150 6.55 20.47 -0.24
C ILE A 150 5.75 20.50 -1.55
N THR A 151 4.80 19.58 -1.72
CA THR A 151 3.92 19.55 -2.90
C THR A 151 3.05 20.79 -2.97
N ALA A 152 2.41 21.18 -1.87
CA ALA A 152 1.59 22.38 -1.79
C ALA A 152 2.41 23.65 -2.06
N PHE A 153 3.63 23.73 -1.52
CA PHE A 153 4.52 24.86 -1.75
C PHE A 153 4.95 24.95 -3.23
N LYS A 154 5.26 23.83 -3.87
CA LYS A 154 5.59 23.79 -5.31
C LYS A 154 4.44 24.21 -6.22
N ASN A 155 3.21 23.98 -5.78
CA ASN A 155 1.98 24.34 -6.50
C ASN A 155 1.46 25.74 -6.14
N ASP A 156 2.27 26.59 -5.49
CA ASP A 156 1.88 27.92 -4.98
C ASP A 156 0.68 27.93 -4.04
N GLU A 157 0.38 26.79 -3.41
CA GLU A 157 -0.62 26.68 -2.35
C GLU A 157 -0.02 27.16 -1.03
N ALA A 158 -0.64 28.14 -0.35
CA ALA A 158 -0.15 28.67 0.92
C ALA A 158 -0.24 27.61 2.02
N PHE A 159 0.89 27.38 2.71
CA PHE A 159 1.05 26.32 3.69
C PHE A 159 1.59 26.81 5.03
N LYS A 160 1.07 26.28 6.14
CA LYS A 160 1.66 26.35 7.48
C LYS A 160 1.75 24.96 8.08
N ALA A 161 2.99 24.49 8.32
CA ALA A 161 3.26 23.32 9.15
C ALA A 161 3.65 23.80 10.55
N GLY A 162 3.02 23.28 11.58
CA GLY A 162 3.38 23.52 12.98
C GLY A 162 3.87 22.25 13.66
N PRO A 163 4.86 22.32 14.58
CA PRO A 163 5.19 21.19 15.44
C PRO A 163 4.01 20.95 16.40
N GLY A 164 3.38 19.79 16.29
CA GLY A 164 2.39 19.34 17.25
C GLY A 164 3.05 18.72 18.50
N ALA A 165 2.30 18.58 19.59
CA ALA A 165 2.72 17.80 20.77
C ALA A 165 3.14 16.39 20.37
N ALA A 166 4.00 15.75 21.17
CA ALA A 166 4.59 14.45 20.88
C ALA A 166 3.55 13.45 20.35
N GLY A 167 3.75 12.94 19.11
CA GLY A 167 2.87 11.99 18.44
C GLY A 167 1.81 12.58 17.51
N THR A 168 1.69 13.91 17.39
CA THR A 168 0.72 14.58 16.52
C THR A 168 1.42 15.44 15.47
N ALA A 169 1.01 15.34 14.23
CA ALA A 169 1.42 16.24 13.16
C ALA A 169 0.20 17.01 12.64
N ALA A 170 0.25 18.34 12.63
CA ALA A 170 -0.79 19.20 12.10
C ALA A 170 -0.33 19.81 10.76
N VAL A 171 -1.18 19.75 9.76
CA VAL A 171 -0.96 20.35 8.45
C VAL A 171 -2.14 21.26 8.14
N SER A 172 -1.86 22.52 7.82
CA SER A 172 -2.88 23.48 7.39
C SER A 172 -2.58 23.93 5.97
N LEU A 173 -3.50 23.67 5.06
CA LEU A 173 -3.46 24.17 3.68
C LEU A 173 -4.41 25.36 3.56
N ARG A 174 -3.91 26.54 3.18
CA ARG A 174 -4.73 27.71 2.82
C ARG A 174 -4.80 27.80 1.30
N ARG A 175 -5.95 27.53 0.72
CA ARG A 175 -6.22 27.93 -0.66
C ARG A 175 -6.31 29.46 -0.69
N ARG A 176 -5.50 30.11 -1.51
CA ARG A 176 -5.75 31.48 -1.91
C ARG A 176 -6.94 31.51 -2.87
N THR A 177 -8.13 31.72 -2.37
CA THR A 177 -9.20 32.23 -3.21
C THR A 177 -9.04 33.76 -3.25
N TRP A 178 -8.37 34.27 -4.28
CA TRP A 178 -8.53 35.67 -4.65
C TRP A 178 -9.84 35.75 -5.41
N ASN A 179 -10.91 36.19 -4.73
CA ASN A 179 -12.04 36.78 -5.44
C ASN A 179 -11.66 38.22 -5.72
N THR A 180 -11.44 38.53 -6.99
CA THR A 180 -11.66 39.89 -7.53
C THR A 180 -13.16 40.09 -7.73
#